data_95a3acb56088d9f88a941a7fac899a73
#
_entry.id   95a3acb56088d9f88a941a7fac899a73
#
_cell.length_a   1.000
_cell.length_b   1.000
_cell.length_c   1.000
_cell.angle_alpha   90.00
_cell.angle_beta   90.00
_cell.angle_gamma   90.00
#
_symmetry.space_group_name_H-M   'P 1'
#
loop_
_entity.id
_entity.type
_entity.pdbx_description
1 polymer ?
#
loop_
_entity_poly.entity_id
_entity_poly.type
_entity_poly.pdbx_seq_one_letter_code
_entity_poly.pdbx_strand_id
1 'polypeptide(L)'
;MSYKNYLMYAACLFQALAVAGQDSTRWSLQECIDYAIAHNIQLKQNKITEEQGAADLLQKKAELFPSLSFSTTQAIDYRPLQKSETSIVANGIANSSSNKLTENGSYGLNASWTVWDGGANRKNIKAQKLQNQISALATQTTANSIQEQIAQLYVQILYSKDALDVNKAMEETAKSQFGRGKEMYEQGQISKADL
;
A
#
# COMPACT_ATOMS: atom_id res chain seq x y z
N MET A 1 1.29 31.98 -46.85
CA MET A 1 0.67 31.76 -45.52
C MET A 1 1.07 30.38 -45.05
N SER A 2 1.85 30.33 -43.95
CA SER A 2 2.68 29.16 -43.58
C SER A 2 1.87 28.08 -42.84
N TYR A 3 2.02 26.82 -43.21
CA TYR A 3 1.46 25.61 -42.57
C TYR A 3 1.63 25.58 -41.06
N LYS A 4 2.62 26.28 -40.52
CA LYS A 4 2.86 26.43 -39.08
C LYS A 4 1.70 27.09 -38.32
N ASN A 5 1.00 28.05 -38.97
CA ASN A 5 -0.10 28.76 -38.31
C ASN A 5 -1.37 27.89 -38.23
N TYR A 6 -1.62 27.02 -39.20
CA TYR A 6 -2.74 26.06 -39.14
C TYR A 6 -2.54 24.98 -38.10
N LEU A 7 -1.30 24.52 -37.90
CA LEU A 7 -0.95 23.56 -36.86
C LEU A 7 -1.11 24.13 -35.43
N MET A 8 -0.81 25.44 -35.28
CA MET A 8 -0.98 26.13 -34.01
C MET A 8 -2.47 26.36 -33.68
N TYR A 9 -3.31 26.69 -34.66
CA TYR A 9 -4.76 26.81 -34.47
C TYR A 9 -5.42 25.45 -34.21
N ALA A 10 -4.98 24.38 -34.88
CA ALA A 10 -5.47 23.02 -34.61
C ALA A 10 -5.10 22.52 -33.21
N ALA A 11 -3.90 22.83 -32.70
CA ALA A 11 -3.48 22.49 -31.35
C ALA A 11 -4.26 23.27 -30.28
N CYS A 12 -4.57 24.54 -30.49
CA CYS A 12 -5.42 25.31 -29.57
C CYS A 12 -6.89 24.84 -29.57
N LEU A 13 -7.42 24.41 -30.72
CA LEU A 13 -8.78 23.84 -30.79
C LEU A 13 -8.88 22.48 -30.09
N PHE A 14 -7.82 21.68 -30.13
CA PHE A 14 -7.80 20.37 -29.44
C PHE A 14 -7.71 20.51 -27.91
N GLN A 15 -7.10 21.60 -27.41
CA GLN A 15 -7.07 21.88 -25.96
C GLN A 15 -8.40 22.43 -25.43
N ALA A 16 -9.19 23.10 -26.25
CA ALA A 16 -10.50 23.62 -25.85
C ALA A 16 -11.57 22.51 -25.67
N LEU A 17 -11.40 21.36 -26.31
CA LEU A 17 -12.31 20.21 -26.18
C LEU A 17 -12.07 19.40 -24.89
N ALA A 18 -10.93 19.56 -24.23
CA ALA A 18 -10.60 18.82 -22.99
C ALA A 18 -11.19 19.47 -21.72
N VAL A 19 -11.77 20.67 -21.80
CA VAL A 19 -12.32 21.38 -20.62
C VAL A 19 -13.83 21.14 -20.43
N ALA A 20 -14.51 20.49 -21.36
CA ALA A 20 -15.97 20.27 -21.32
C ALA A 20 -16.41 19.00 -20.59
N GLY A 21 -15.75 18.63 -19.48
CA GLY A 21 -16.03 17.38 -18.78
C GLY A 21 -16.01 17.45 -17.27
N GLN A 22 -16.22 18.61 -16.65
CA GLN A 22 -16.58 18.63 -15.21
C GLN A 22 -18.10 18.62 -15.08
N ASP A 23 -18.71 17.54 -15.52
CA ASP A 23 -20.05 17.18 -15.08
C ASP A 23 -19.91 16.98 -13.55
N SER A 24 -20.63 17.80 -12.78
CA SER A 24 -20.70 17.66 -11.32
C SER A 24 -21.50 16.40 -11.04
N THR A 25 -20.86 15.25 -11.18
CA THR A 25 -21.42 13.95 -10.83
C THR A 25 -21.79 14.02 -9.36
N ARG A 26 -23.09 14.12 -9.08
CA ARG A 26 -23.60 14.01 -7.72
C ARG A 26 -23.43 12.56 -7.32
N TRP A 27 -22.47 12.31 -6.47
CA TRP A 27 -22.22 10.97 -5.96
C TRP A 27 -23.31 10.60 -4.95
N SER A 28 -23.90 9.47 -5.16
CA SER A 28 -24.78 8.85 -4.15
C SER A 28 -23.94 8.26 -3.02
N LEU A 29 -24.56 8.03 -1.87
CA LEU A 29 -23.87 7.40 -0.73
C LEU A 29 -23.25 6.05 -1.12
N GLN A 30 -23.99 5.25 -1.90
CA GLN A 30 -23.51 3.93 -2.33
C GLN A 30 -22.28 4.02 -3.25
N GLU A 31 -22.28 4.95 -4.20
CA GLU A 31 -21.13 5.19 -5.08
C GLU A 31 -19.88 5.64 -4.30
N CYS A 32 -20.06 6.49 -3.28
CA CYS A 32 -18.97 6.89 -2.39
C CYS A 32 -18.39 5.70 -1.63
N ILE A 33 -19.25 4.81 -1.11
CA ILE A 33 -18.84 3.60 -0.38
C ILE A 33 -18.08 2.66 -1.32
N ASP A 34 -18.65 2.35 -2.49
CA ASP A 34 -18.05 1.42 -3.44
C ASP A 34 -16.69 1.93 -3.96
N TYR A 35 -16.59 3.22 -4.25
CA TYR A 35 -15.34 3.84 -4.63
C TYR A 35 -14.28 3.75 -3.53
N ALA A 36 -14.67 4.04 -2.30
CA ALA A 36 -13.76 4.00 -1.17
C ALA A 36 -13.25 2.59 -0.88
N ILE A 37 -14.14 1.57 -0.90
CA ILE A 37 -13.75 0.16 -0.73
C ILE A 37 -12.77 -0.27 -1.83
N ALA A 38 -12.99 0.15 -3.08
CA ALA A 38 -12.13 -0.20 -4.20
C ALA A 38 -10.74 0.46 -4.11
N HIS A 39 -10.65 1.68 -3.56
CA HIS A 39 -9.42 2.49 -3.62
C HIS A 39 -8.72 2.64 -2.27
N ASN A 40 -9.32 2.23 -1.17
CA ASN A 40 -8.73 2.38 0.16
C ASN A 40 -7.45 1.56 0.31
N ILE A 41 -6.37 2.23 0.71
CA ILE A 41 -5.04 1.64 0.86
C ILE A 41 -5.01 0.64 2.02
N GLN A 42 -5.68 0.95 3.13
CA GLN A 42 -5.73 0.09 4.32
C GLN A 42 -6.39 -1.25 4.00
N LEU A 43 -7.48 -1.22 3.22
CA LEU A 43 -8.16 -2.45 2.81
C LEU A 43 -7.30 -3.29 1.85
N LYS A 44 -6.58 -2.64 0.94
CA LYS A 44 -5.62 -3.32 0.07
C LYS A 44 -4.49 -3.97 0.88
N GLN A 45 -3.97 -3.27 1.89
CA GLN A 45 -2.93 -3.79 2.77
C GLN A 45 -3.43 -5.02 3.55
N ASN A 46 -4.65 -4.98 4.09
CA ASN A 46 -5.25 -6.11 4.78
C ASN A 46 -5.40 -7.33 3.86
N LYS A 47 -5.82 -7.13 2.60
CA LYS A 47 -5.91 -8.21 1.60
C LYS A 47 -4.54 -8.83 1.30
N ILE A 48 -3.50 -8.02 1.18
CA ILE A 48 -2.12 -8.53 1.01
C ILE A 48 -1.69 -9.36 2.23
N THR A 49 -2.07 -8.93 3.44
CA THR A 49 -1.80 -9.69 4.67
C THR A 49 -2.55 -11.04 4.68
N GLU A 50 -3.76 -11.11 4.14
CA GLU A 50 -4.47 -12.39 3.96
C GLU A 50 -3.75 -13.31 2.97
N GLU A 51 -3.30 -12.78 1.84
CA GLU A 51 -2.54 -13.53 0.84
C GLU A 51 -1.22 -14.05 1.43
N GLN A 52 -0.52 -13.22 2.20
CA GLN A 52 0.68 -13.62 2.94
C GLN A 52 0.36 -14.75 3.91
N GLY A 53 -0.70 -14.65 4.68
CA GLY A 53 -1.14 -15.71 5.59
C GLY A 53 -1.46 -17.04 4.86
N ALA A 54 -1.99 -16.97 3.65
CA ALA A 54 -2.20 -18.15 2.82
C ALA A 54 -0.87 -18.81 2.39
N ALA A 55 0.15 -18.00 2.03
CA ALA A 55 1.48 -18.47 1.72
C ALA A 55 2.17 -19.09 2.95
N ASP A 56 2.05 -18.45 4.12
CA ASP A 56 2.57 -18.96 5.39
C ASP A 56 1.94 -20.32 5.75
N LEU A 57 0.66 -20.51 5.46
CA LEU A 57 0.00 -21.80 5.64
C LEU A 57 0.57 -22.87 4.72
N LEU A 58 0.91 -22.54 3.48
CA LEU A 58 1.59 -23.48 2.56
C LEU A 58 2.97 -23.82 3.08
N GLN A 59 3.73 -22.85 3.57
CA GLN A 59 5.03 -23.05 4.20
C GLN A 59 4.91 -24.00 5.40
N LYS A 60 3.95 -23.76 6.31
CA LYS A 60 3.69 -24.65 7.46
C LYS A 60 3.32 -26.07 7.05
N LYS A 61 2.62 -26.25 5.94
CA LYS A 61 2.35 -27.59 5.38
C LYS A 61 3.61 -28.21 4.78
N ALA A 62 4.48 -27.41 4.16
CA ALA A 62 5.74 -27.88 3.59
C ALA A 62 6.71 -28.42 4.68
N GLU A 63 6.64 -27.91 5.91
CA GLU A 63 7.42 -28.41 7.04
C GLU A 63 7.14 -29.89 7.39
N LEU A 64 6.05 -30.48 6.88
CA LEU A 64 5.78 -31.93 7.01
C LEU A 64 6.62 -32.79 6.06
N PHE A 65 7.24 -32.19 5.03
CA PHE A 65 8.06 -32.87 4.05
C PHE A 65 9.54 -32.72 4.37
N PRO A 66 10.41 -33.60 3.85
CA PRO A 66 11.85 -33.46 4.02
C PRO A 66 12.36 -32.20 3.33
N SER A 67 13.26 -31.49 4.04
CA SER A 67 14.01 -30.38 3.45
C SER A 67 15.29 -30.90 2.81
N LEU A 68 15.60 -30.40 1.61
CA LEU A 68 16.82 -30.68 0.87
C LEU A 68 17.60 -29.38 0.70
N SER A 69 18.85 -29.37 1.16
CA SER A 69 19.72 -28.22 0.99
C SER A 69 21.01 -28.64 0.26
N PHE A 70 21.38 -27.85 -0.72
CA PHE A 70 22.66 -27.95 -1.40
C PHE A 70 23.55 -26.79 -0.94
N SER A 71 24.77 -27.12 -0.52
CA SER A 71 25.76 -26.14 -0.10
C SER A 71 27.03 -26.32 -0.92
N THR A 72 27.60 -25.23 -1.36
CA THR A 72 28.91 -25.21 -2.01
C THR A 72 29.78 -24.14 -1.36
N THR A 73 30.99 -24.52 -1.04
CA THR A 73 32.00 -23.58 -0.53
C THR A 73 33.21 -23.69 -1.44
N GLN A 74 33.63 -22.57 -1.99
CA GLN A 74 34.83 -22.49 -2.79
C GLN A 74 35.77 -21.47 -2.16
N ALA A 75 36.99 -21.90 -1.82
CA ALA A 75 38.02 -21.05 -1.25
C ALA A 75 39.22 -21.02 -2.20
N ILE A 76 39.69 -19.83 -2.50
CA ILE A 76 40.88 -19.59 -3.29
C ILE A 76 41.90 -18.93 -2.34
N ASP A 77 42.94 -19.70 -1.98
CA ASP A 77 44.02 -19.22 -1.12
C ASP A 77 45.23 -18.81 -1.98
N TYR A 78 45.60 -17.55 -1.88
CA TYR A 78 46.82 -17.03 -2.50
C TYR A 78 47.88 -16.76 -1.45
N ARG A 79 49.02 -17.51 -1.49
CA ARG A 79 50.13 -17.41 -0.54
C ARG A 79 51.42 -16.97 -1.24
N PRO A 80 51.65 -15.68 -1.41
CA PRO A 80 52.79 -15.17 -2.22
C PRO A 80 54.16 -15.44 -1.60
N LEU A 81 54.24 -15.65 -0.27
CA LEU A 81 55.49 -15.83 0.48
C LEU A 81 55.85 -17.29 0.79
N GLN A 82 55.07 -18.25 0.28
CA GLN A 82 55.38 -19.65 0.51
C GLN A 82 56.57 -20.09 -0.32
N LYS A 83 57.64 -20.50 0.35
CA LYS A 83 58.85 -21.08 -0.26
C LYS A 83 58.58 -22.56 -0.54
N SER A 84 59.10 -23.06 -1.67
CA SER A 84 59.11 -24.49 -1.93
C SER A 84 60.06 -25.15 -0.92
N GLU A 85 59.57 -26.03 -0.09
CA GLU A 85 60.37 -26.85 0.81
C GLU A 85 60.66 -28.17 0.13
N THR A 86 61.94 -28.51 0.04
CA THR A 86 62.42 -29.78 -0.39
C THR A 86 62.50 -30.72 0.82
N SER A 87 61.63 -31.70 0.90
CA SER A 87 61.61 -32.71 1.95
C SER A 87 62.41 -33.93 1.50
N ILE A 88 63.40 -34.34 2.27
CA ILE A 88 64.11 -35.59 2.06
C ILE A 88 63.34 -36.70 2.75
N VAL A 89 62.73 -37.60 1.99
CA VAL A 89 62.05 -38.78 2.49
C VAL A 89 62.97 -39.99 2.33
N ALA A 90 62.81 -41.01 3.17
CA ALA A 90 63.75 -42.13 3.32
C ALA A 90 64.10 -42.91 2.02
N ASN A 91 63.46 -42.68 0.90
CA ASN A 91 63.67 -43.30 -0.39
C ASN A 91 63.85 -42.37 -1.60
N GLY A 92 64.18 -41.08 -1.37
CA GLY A 92 64.37 -40.14 -2.47
C GLY A 92 64.05 -38.67 -2.13
N ILE A 93 64.31 -37.80 -3.07
CA ILE A 93 63.99 -36.36 -2.95
C ILE A 93 62.55 -36.18 -3.47
N ALA A 94 61.63 -35.82 -2.58
CA ALA A 94 60.31 -35.40 -2.98
C ALA A 94 60.27 -33.86 -3.11
N ASN A 95 60.19 -33.36 -4.31
CA ASN A 95 59.95 -31.92 -4.53
C ASN A 95 58.48 -31.66 -4.28
N SER A 96 58.21 -31.00 -3.16
CA SER A 96 56.88 -30.42 -2.93
C SER A 96 56.78 -29.12 -3.72
N SER A 97 56.08 -29.16 -4.85
CA SER A 97 55.72 -27.96 -5.60
C SER A 97 54.66 -27.19 -4.76
N SER A 98 55.06 -26.10 -4.11
CA SER A 98 54.10 -25.24 -3.44
C SER A 98 53.40 -24.37 -4.50
N ASN A 99 52.18 -24.72 -4.84
CA ASN A 99 51.36 -23.84 -5.65
C ASN A 99 50.99 -22.61 -4.81
N LYS A 100 51.41 -21.41 -5.29
CA LYS A 100 51.04 -20.14 -4.63
C LYS A 100 49.56 -19.87 -4.63
N LEU A 101 48.83 -20.52 -5.52
CA LEU A 101 47.38 -20.49 -5.62
C LEU A 101 46.84 -21.87 -5.32
N THR A 102 46.04 -21.98 -4.27
CA THR A 102 45.32 -23.22 -3.91
C THR A 102 43.86 -22.97 -4.00
N GLU A 103 43.16 -23.80 -4.79
CA GLU A 103 41.74 -23.79 -4.91
C GLU A 103 41.16 -25.01 -4.19
N ASN A 104 40.29 -24.79 -3.23
CA ASN A 104 39.59 -25.82 -2.48
C ASN A 104 38.08 -25.64 -2.66
N GLY A 105 37.41 -26.65 -3.20
CA GLY A 105 35.98 -26.70 -3.36
C GLY A 105 35.37 -27.82 -2.53
N SER A 106 34.30 -27.55 -1.82
CA SER A 106 33.48 -28.58 -1.19
C SER A 106 32.01 -28.42 -1.62
N TYR A 107 31.39 -29.53 -1.89
CA TYR A 107 29.98 -29.64 -2.26
C TYR A 107 29.29 -30.54 -1.25
N GLY A 108 28.20 -30.07 -0.67
CA GLY A 108 27.41 -30.80 0.30
C GLY A 108 25.96 -30.88 -0.11
N LEU A 109 25.35 -32.04 0.01
CA LEU A 109 23.92 -32.26 -0.13
C LEU A 109 23.41 -32.77 1.23
N ASN A 110 22.55 -31.99 1.89
CA ASN A 110 21.95 -32.36 3.16
C ASN A 110 20.45 -32.53 3.00
N ALA A 111 19.93 -33.66 3.46
CA ALA A 111 18.50 -33.92 3.59
C ALA A 111 18.15 -34.08 5.07
N SER A 112 17.15 -33.34 5.54
CA SER A 112 16.64 -33.49 6.89
C SER A 112 15.13 -33.65 6.91
N TRP A 113 14.64 -34.58 7.69
CA TRP A 113 13.22 -34.85 7.81
C TRP A 113 12.83 -35.15 9.25
N THR A 114 11.91 -34.37 9.80
CA THR A 114 11.35 -34.59 11.11
C THR A 114 10.14 -35.52 10.99
N VAL A 115 10.34 -36.81 11.23
CA VAL A 115 9.28 -37.83 11.10
C VAL A 115 8.24 -37.70 12.21
N TRP A 116 8.67 -37.31 13.42
CA TRP A 116 7.81 -37.19 14.58
C TRP A 116 8.26 -36.02 15.48
N ASP A 117 7.31 -35.11 15.79
CA ASP A 117 7.53 -33.92 16.62
C ASP A 117 6.50 -33.80 17.76
N GLY A 118 5.89 -34.93 18.19
CA GLY A 118 4.82 -34.89 19.18
C GLY A 118 3.52 -34.25 18.70
N GLY A 119 3.37 -34.04 17.36
CA GLY A 119 2.20 -33.40 16.73
C GLY A 119 2.26 -31.87 16.72
N ALA A 120 3.41 -31.27 17.01
CA ALA A 120 3.59 -29.81 17.02
C ALA A 120 3.30 -29.22 15.65
N ASN A 121 3.85 -29.78 14.55
CA ASN A 121 3.63 -29.28 13.19
C ASN A 121 2.14 -29.28 12.80
N ARG A 122 1.39 -30.32 13.18
CA ARG A 122 -0.06 -30.39 12.91
C ARG A 122 -0.83 -29.32 13.67
N LYS A 123 -0.44 -29.04 14.91
CA LYS A 123 -1.04 -27.96 15.73
C LYS A 123 -0.68 -26.59 15.16
N ASN A 124 0.56 -26.39 14.70
CA ASN A 124 1.00 -25.16 14.06
C ASN A 124 0.21 -24.87 12.77
N ILE A 125 -0.04 -25.88 11.92
CA ILE A 125 -0.90 -25.74 10.75
C ILE A 125 -2.32 -25.33 11.15
N LYS A 126 -2.87 -25.92 12.21
CA LYS A 126 -4.21 -25.54 12.70
C LYS A 126 -4.22 -24.11 13.24
N ALA A 127 -3.19 -23.72 14.00
CA ALA A 127 -3.04 -22.35 14.49
C ALA A 127 -2.95 -21.35 13.34
N GLN A 128 -2.15 -21.63 12.29
CA GLN A 128 -2.05 -20.77 11.12
C GLN A 128 -3.38 -20.65 10.36
N LYS A 129 -4.17 -21.72 10.26
CA LYS A 129 -5.51 -21.63 9.66
C LYS A 129 -6.43 -20.69 10.43
N LEU A 130 -6.40 -20.76 11.76
CA LEU A 130 -7.18 -19.87 12.62
C LEU A 130 -6.69 -18.43 12.48
N GLN A 131 -5.38 -18.21 12.41
CA GLN A 131 -4.79 -16.89 12.19
C GLN A 131 -5.26 -16.29 10.85
N ASN A 132 -5.33 -17.09 9.79
CA ASN A 132 -5.85 -16.63 8.48
C ASN A 132 -7.34 -16.25 8.58
N GLN A 133 -8.14 -16.98 9.34
CA GLN A 133 -9.55 -16.61 9.59
C GLN A 133 -9.66 -15.29 10.36
N ILE A 134 -8.79 -15.06 11.35
CA ILE A 134 -8.71 -13.79 12.08
C ILE A 134 -8.37 -12.64 11.11
N SER A 135 -7.39 -12.83 10.22
CA SER A 135 -7.01 -11.83 9.23
C SER A 135 -8.17 -11.50 8.27
N ALA A 136 -8.91 -12.51 7.80
CA ALA A 136 -10.08 -12.32 6.94
C ALA A 136 -11.19 -11.52 7.65
N LEU A 137 -11.47 -11.85 8.92
CA LEU A 137 -12.44 -11.10 9.72
C LEU A 137 -11.96 -9.66 10.00
N ALA A 138 -10.66 -9.45 10.21
CA ALA A 138 -10.10 -8.11 10.38
C ALA A 138 -10.28 -7.25 9.11
N THR A 139 -10.09 -7.84 7.93
CA THR A 139 -10.36 -7.17 6.65
C THR A 139 -11.85 -6.77 6.54
N GLN A 140 -12.76 -7.66 6.91
CA GLN A 140 -14.19 -7.37 6.89
C GLN A 140 -14.57 -6.27 7.90
N THR A 141 -13.99 -6.31 9.10
CA THR A 141 -14.19 -5.27 10.12
C THR A 141 -13.70 -3.91 9.62
N THR A 142 -12.54 -3.87 8.97
CA THR A 142 -12.02 -2.64 8.36
C THR A 142 -12.96 -2.12 7.26
N ALA A 143 -13.47 -2.99 6.40
CA ALA A 143 -14.43 -2.60 5.36
C ALA A 143 -15.71 -1.99 5.97
N ASN A 144 -16.25 -2.61 7.01
CA ASN A 144 -17.44 -2.11 7.71
C ASN A 144 -17.18 -0.74 8.35
N SER A 145 -16.02 -0.55 8.99
CA SER A 145 -15.67 0.73 9.61
C SER A 145 -15.51 1.85 8.58
N ILE A 146 -14.97 1.55 7.39
CA ILE A 146 -14.88 2.50 6.29
C ILE A 146 -16.28 2.90 5.80
N GLN A 147 -17.19 1.94 5.65
CA GLN A 147 -18.59 2.21 5.26
C GLN A 147 -19.27 3.14 6.26
N GLU A 148 -19.10 2.86 7.57
CA GLU A 148 -19.68 3.67 8.63
C GLU A 148 -19.13 5.11 8.61
N GLN A 149 -17.80 5.27 8.51
CA GLN A 149 -17.17 6.59 8.43
C GLN A 149 -17.65 7.40 7.23
N ILE A 150 -17.78 6.77 6.07
CA ILE A 150 -18.27 7.45 4.87
C ILE A 150 -19.73 7.84 5.03
N ALA A 151 -20.57 6.98 5.59
CA ALA A 151 -21.97 7.31 5.85
C ALA A 151 -22.08 8.52 6.80
N GLN A 152 -21.30 8.56 7.87
CA GLN A 152 -21.27 9.69 8.80
C GLN A 152 -20.82 10.98 8.11
N LEU A 153 -19.73 10.94 7.33
CA LEU A 153 -19.23 12.11 6.60
C LEU A 153 -20.22 12.59 5.55
N TYR A 154 -20.89 11.68 4.85
CA TYR A 154 -21.92 12.03 3.86
C TYR A 154 -23.08 12.79 4.48
N VAL A 155 -23.59 12.29 5.61
CA VAL A 155 -24.67 12.98 6.37
C VAL A 155 -24.20 14.34 6.89
N GLN A 156 -22.95 14.45 7.36
CA GLN A 156 -22.39 15.71 7.82
C GLN A 156 -22.28 16.74 6.68
N ILE A 157 -21.90 16.30 5.47
CA ILE A 157 -21.86 17.17 4.28
C ILE A 157 -23.27 17.67 3.93
N LEU A 158 -24.28 16.78 3.93
CA LEU A 158 -25.66 17.19 3.68
C LEU A 158 -26.14 18.21 4.71
N TYR A 159 -25.91 17.94 6.00
CA TYR A 159 -26.26 18.88 7.07
C TYR A 159 -25.59 20.24 6.89
N SER A 160 -24.28 20.26 6.56
CA SER A 160 -23.54 21.51 6.33
C SER A 160 -24.08 22.28 5.13
N LYS A 161 -24.52 21.57 4.08
CA LYS A 161 -25.14 22.19 2.90
C LYS A 161 -26.48 22.82 3.25
N ASP A 162 -27.33 22.09 3.97
CA ASP A 162 -28.64 22.63 4.37
C ASP A 162 -28.48 23.83 5.34
N ALA A 163 -27.52 23.76 6.26
CA ALA A 163 -27.17 24.87 7.13
C ALA A 163 -26.69 26.11 6.34
N LEU A 164 -25.92 25.90 5.28
CA LEU A 164 -25.50 26.99 4.39
C LEU A 164 -26.69 27.65 3.68
N ASP A 165 -27.63 26.85 3.18
CA ASP A 165 -28.80 27.38 2.49
C ASP A 165 -29.72 28.16 3.46
N VAL A 166 -29.89 27.69 4.71
CA VAL A 166 -30.60 28.45 5.76
C VAL A 166 -29.89 29.75 6.09
N ASN A 167 -28.56 29.74 6.24
CA ASN A 167 -27.80 30.95 6.54
C ASN A 167 -27.90 31.99 5.42
N LYS A 168 -27.90 31.56 4.14
CA LYS A 168 -28.10 32.45 2.98
C LYS A 168 -29.50 33.09 3.02
N ALA A 169 -30.54 32.31 3.32
CA ALA A 169 -31.90 32.85 3.45
C ALA A 169 -32.02 33.86 4.61
N MET A 170 -31.33 33.58 5.72
CA MET A 170 -31.27 34.53 6.84
C MET A 170 -30.54 35.84 6.46
N GLU A 171 -29.42 35.74 5.75
CA GLU A 171 -28.67 36.91 5.26
C GLU A 171 -29.53 37.75 4.30
N GLU A 172 -30.26 37.15 3.38
CA GLU A 172 -31.18 37.85 2.48
C GLU A 172 -32.30 38.58 3.24
N THR A 173 -32.88 37.87 4.24
CA THR A 173 -33.89 38.46 5.12
C THR A 173 -33.33 39.66 5.90
N ALA A 174 -32.14 39.49 6.48
CA ALA A 174 -31.49 40.60 7.23
C ALA A 174 -31.17 41.81 6.31
N LYS A 175 -30.68 41.57 5.09
CA LYS A 175 -30.46 42.62 4.08
C LYS A 175 -31.76 43.39 3.75
N SER A 176 -32.86 42.62 3.56
CA SER A 176 -34.17 43.22 3.27
C SER A 176 -34.68 44.07 4.46
N GLN A 177 -34.49 43.55 5.68
CA GLN A 177 -34.88 44.30 6.90
C GLN A 177 -34.02 45.58 7.06
N PHE A 178 -32.71 45.48 6.85
CA PHE A 178 -31.83 46.63 6.89
C PHE A 178 -32.18 47.67 5.83
N GLY A 179 -32.52 47.25 4.60
CA GLY A 179 -32.97 48.13 3.53
C GLY A 179 -34.22 48.91 3.92
N ARG A 180 -35.22 48.22 4.51
CA ARG A 180 -36.45 48.87 5.05
C ARG A 180 -36.15 49.82 6.19
N GLY A 181 -35.28 49.41 7.13
CA GLY A 181 -34.88 50.27 8.24
C GLY A 181 -34.19 51.54 7.75
N LYS A 182 -33.32 51.43 6.73
CA LYS A 182 -32.68 52.61 6.12
C LYS A 182 -33.68 53.55 5.50
N GLU A 183 -34.69 53.06 4.77
CA GLU A 183 -35.75 53.90 4.19
C GLU A 183 -36.59 54.62 5.30
N MET A 184 -36.91 53.92 6.40
CA MET A 184 -37.60 54.49 7.54
C MET A 184 -36.76 55.56 8.26
N TYR A 185 -35.45 55.33 8.35
CA TYR A 185 -34.53 56.37 8.91
C TYR A 185 -34.45 57.60 8.01
N GLU A 186 -34.34 57.44 6.72
CA GLU A 186 -34.32 58.56 5.75
C GLU A 186 -35.63 59.37 5.76
N GLN A 187 -36.75 58.71 6.10
CA GLN A 187 -38.04 59.35 6.32
C GLN A 187 -38.21 59.95 7.73
N GLY A 188 -37.22 59.84 8.60
CA GLY A 188 -37.27 60.33 9.98
C GLY A 188 -38.20 59.54 10.92
N GLN A 189 -38.60 58.33 10.56
CA GLN A 189 -39.50 57.50 11.37
C GLN A 189 -38.80 56.71 12.47
N ILE A 190 -37.50 56.47 12.33
CA ILE A 190 -36.66 55.75 13.32
C ILE A 190 -35.38 56.55 13.59
N SER A 191 -34.78 56.31 14.76
CA SER A 191 -33.50 56.93 15.11
C SER A 191 -32.32 56.16 14.47
N LYS A 192 -31.15 56.78 14.40
CA LYS A 192 -29.91 56.13 13.95
C LYS A 192 -29.51 54.97 14.88
N ALA A 193 -29.95 54.96 16.11
CA ALA A 193 -29.67 53.89 17.07
C ALA A 193 -30.54 52.65 16.85
N ASP A 194 -31.69 52.81 16.19
CA ASP A 194 -32.65 51.74 15.88
C ASP A 194 -32.40 51.11 14.52
N LEU A 195 -31.55 51.70 13.66
CA LEU A 195 -31.11 51.20 12.38
C LEU A 195 -29.97 50.20 12.52
#